data_66bcfa4beb06f5e7d8b2396305599bf4
#
_entry.id   66bcfa4beb06f5e7d8b2396305599bf4
#
_cell.length_a   1.000
_cell.length_b   1.000
_cell.length_c   1.000
_cell.angle_alpha   90.00
_cell.angle_beta   90.00
_cell.angle_gamma   90.00
#
_symmetry.space_group_name_H-M   'P 1'
#
loop_
_entity.id
_entity.type
_entity.pdbx_description
1 polymer ?
#
loop_
_entity_poly.entity_id
_entity_poly.type
_entity_poly.pdbx_seq_one_letter_code
_entity_poly.pdbx_strand_id
1 'polypeptide(L)'
;MYEIELKAHVYDRTVVLERLKTFAHFVRRVRKIDEYYHLPAPDSVNVKRDEDGTSYISVRLRTETTFLRHGRSVQECKTLFTYKRKRLRTGEDGTQSEVNDEKECAISDAAPLKTAFMDAGIKISFIKQKDVDAYETSTPFGTATLELCSVPPLGDFLEIEILSPAVDASRVQAIQAELRRLLDKAGIPAEQIEMRPYTALLNQ
;
A
#
# COMPACT_ATOMS: atom_id res chain seq x y z
N MET A 1 -14.40 2.67 2.65
CA MET A 1 -14.02 2.11 1.36
C MET A 1 -12.87 1.14 1.62
N TYR A 2 -12.80 0.04 0.91
CA TYR A 2 -11.80 -1.02 1.14
C TYR A 2 -10.81 -1.01 -0.01
N GLU A 3 -9.54 -1.18 0.29
CA GLU A 3 -8.48 -1.40 -0.69
C GLU A 3 -8.32 -2.90 -0.91
N ILE A 4 -8.35 -3.30 -2.18
CA ILE A 4 -7.96 -4.65 -2.59
C ILE A 4 -6.70 -4.47 -3.42
N GLU A 5 -5.57 -4.95 -2.88
CA GLU A 5 -4.26 -4.70 -3.42
C GLU A 5 -3.49 -5.98 -3.73
N LEU A 6 -2.54 -5.87 -4.64
CA LEU A 6 -1.57 -6.88 -5.01
C LEU A 6 -0.22 -6.20 -5.17
N LYS A 7 0.85 -6.84 -4.65
CA LYS A 7 2.22 -6.36 -4.75
C LYS A 7 3.10 -7.45 -5.36
N ALA A 8 3.97 -7.07 -6.29
CA ALA A 8 4.91 -7.98 -6.92
C ALA A 8 6.31 -7.35 -7.05
N HIS A 9 7.35 -8.20 -7.00
CA HIS A 9 8.72 -7.78 -7.30
C HIS A 9 8.88 -7.37 -8.77
N VAL A 10 9.70 -6.36 -9.02
CA VAL A 10 10.07 -5.89 -10.36
C VAL A 10 11.58 -6.05 -10.53
N TYR A 11 12.00 -7.00 -11.37
CA TYR A 11 13.41 -7.23 -11.65
C TYR A 11 13.96 -6.42 -12.82
N ASP A 12 13.08 -6.00 -13.73
CA ASP A 12 13.42 -5.08 -14.83
C ASP A 12 12.42 -3.90 -14.86
N ARG A 13 12.79 -2.83 -14.17
CA ARG A 13 11.98 -1.62 -14.08
C ARG A 13 11.73 -0.98 -15.44
N THR A 14 12.70 -1.06 -16.35
CA THR A 14 12.58 -0.42 -17.67
C THR A 14 11.51 -1.12 -18.50
N VAL A 15 11.52 -2.45 -18.53
CA VAL A 15 10.51 -3.23 -19.26
C VAL A 15 9.12 -2.99 -18.69
N VAL A 16 8.96 -3.01 -17.37
CA VAL A 16 7.67 -2.76 -16.72
C VAL A 16 7.18 -1.36 -17.04
N LEU A 17 8.06 -0.34 -16.95
CA LEU A 17 7.74 1.04 -17.28
C LEU A 17 7.20 1.20 -18.71
N GLU A 18 7.88 0.60 -19.70
CA GLU A 18 7.44 0.68 -21.10
C GLU A 18 6.08 -0.02 -21.29
N ARG A 19 5.84 -1.14 -20.63
CA ARG A 19 4.54 -1.82 -20.68
C ARG A 19 3.44 -1.01 -20.02
N LEU A 20 3.67 -0.41 -18.85
CA LEU A 20 2.69 0.45 -18.16
C LEU A 20 2.22 1.58 -19.08
N LYS A 21 3.12 2.21 -19.84
CA LYS A 21 2.78 3.29 -20.78
C LYS A 21 1.80 2.86 -21.89
N THR A 22 1.66 1.56 -22.16
CA THR A 22 0.77 1.07 -23.24
C THR A 22 -0.70 0.98 -22.80
N PHE A 23 -0.99 0.92 -21.49
CA PHE A 23 -2.37 0.70 -21.00
C PHE A 23 -2.76 1.54 -19.79
N ALA A 24 -1.82 2.31 -19.21
CA ALA A 24 -2.06 3.17 -18.08
C ALA A 24 -1.49 4.58 -18.34
N HIS A 25 -2.07 5.60 -17.75
CA HIS A 25 -1.58 6.96 -17.86
C HIS A 25 -0.81 7.36 -16.61
N PHE A 26 0.31 8.05 -16.80
CA PHE A 26 1.11 8.59 -15.70
C PHE A 26 0.36 9.71 -15.00
N VAL A 27 0.27 9.63 -13.67
CA VAL A 27 -0.40 10.63 -12.83
C VAL A 27 0.61 11.55 -12.17
N ARG A 28 1.54 10.97 -11.40
CA ARG A 28 2.48 11.76 -10.59
C ARG A 28 3.71 10.95 -10.20
N ARG A 29 4.76 11.69 -9.82
CA ARG A 29 5.90 11.15 -9.07
C ARG A 29 5.83 11.63 -7.64
N VAL A 30 5.98 10.70 -6.69
CA VAL A 30 5.88 11.02 -5.27
C VAL A 30 6.91 10.24 -4.46
N ARG A 31 7.54 10.91 -3.48
CA ARG A 31 8.29 10.25 -2.41
C ARG A 31 7.38 10.11 -1.22
N LYS A 32 7.30 8.90 -0.68
CA LYS A 32 6.54 8.58 0.53
C LYS A 32 7.52 8.14 1.62
N ILE A 33 7.49 8.84 2.76
CA ILE A 33 8.23 8.45 3.97
C ILE A 33 7.19 8.08 5.02
N ASP A 34 7.18 6.83 5.43
CA ASP A 34 6.23 6.25 6.35
C ASP A 34 6.90 5.98 7.69
N GLU A 35 6.43 6.61 8.75
CA GLU A 35 6.77 6.28 10.14
C GLU A 35 5.65 5.36 10.68
N TYR A 36 5.98 4.11 10.98
CA TYR A 36 5.05 3.16 11.58
C TYR A 36 5.22 3.13 13.08
N TYR A 37 4.10 3.13 13.79
CA TYR A 37 4.06 3.20 15.24
C TYR A 37 3.62 1.87 15.83
N HIS A 38 4.34 1.45 16.89
CA HIS A 38 3.99 0.26 17.66
C HIS A 38 2.94 0.65 18.70
N LEU A 39 1.75 0.09 18.56
CA LEU A 39 0.72 0.22 19.58
C LEU A 39 1.08 -0.71 20.75
N PRO A 40 0.89 -0.27 22.01
CA PRO A 40 1.08 -1.14 23.16
C PRO A 40 0.18 -2.39 23.04
N ALA A 41 0.68 -3.51 23.56
CA ALA A 41 0.07 -4.82 23.41
C ALA A 41 -1.44 -4.86 23.77
N PRO A 42 -2.19 -5.76 23.14
CA PRO A 42 -3.67 -5.76 23.12
C PRO A 42 -4.37 -6.01 24.44
N ASP A 43 -3.68 -6.26 25.54
CA ASP A 43 -4.30 -6.48 26.85
C ASP A 43 -5.05 -5.24 27.39
N SER A 44 -4.77 -4.06 26.83
CA SER A 44 -5.45 -2.80 27.20
C SER A 44 -6.44 -2.28 26.16
N VAL A 45 -6.45 -2.83 24.95
CA VAL A 45 -7.38 -2.45 23.88
C VAL A 45 -8.11 -3.69 23.43
N ASN A 46 -9.45 -3.72 23.52
CA ASN A 46 -10.29 -4.75 22.93
C ASN A 46 -10.11 -4.75 21.39
N VAL A 47 -8.96 -5.22 20.91
CA VAL A 47 -8.78 -5.55 19.50
C VAL A 47 -9.63 -6.80 19.29
N LYS A 48 -10.86 -6.60 18.78
CA LYS A 48 -11.66 -7.72 18.29
C LYS A 48 -10.80 -8.44 17.25
N ARG A 49 -10.27 -9.60 17.62
CA ARG A 49 -9.79 -10.57 16.65
C ARG A 49 -11.03 -10.96 15.86
N ASP A 50 -10.99 -10.78 14.56
CA ASP A 50 -11.99 -11.39 13.70
C ASP A 50 -11.94 -12.91 13.95
N GLU A 51 -13.05 -13.64 13.74
CA GLU A 51 -13.18 -15.07 14.03
C GLU A 51 -12.09 -15.94 13.37
N ASP A 52 -11.42 -15.41 12.33
CA ASP A 52 -10.28 -16.02 11.63
C ASP A 52 -8.90 -15.65 12.20
N GLY A 53 -8.82 -14.78 13.22
CA GLY A 53 -7.61 -14.52 14.00
C GLY A 53 -6.52 -13.69 13.34
N THR A 54 -6.74 -13.12 12.16
CA THR A 54 -5.71 -12.50 11.31
C THR A 54 -5.82 -10.98 11.10
N SER A 55 -6.46 -10.27 12.02
CA SER A 55 -6.53 -8.79 11.96
C SER A 55 -5.26 -8.14 12.51
N TYR A 56 -4.56 -7.38 11.68
CA TYR A 56 -3.43 -6.55 12.09
C TYR A 56 -3.82 -5.07 12.07
N ILE A 57 -3.48 -4.36 13.14
CA ILE A 57 -3.63 -2.91 13.22
C ILE A 57 -2.29 -2.26 12.90
N SER A 58 -2.30 -1.27 12.03
CA SER A 58 -1.15 -0.44 11.70
C SER A 58 -1.52 1.04 11.85
N VAL A 59 -0.69 1.78 12.57
CA VAL A 59 -0.76 3.24 12.66
C VAL A 59 0.47 3.82 11.98
N ARG A 60 0.24 4.79 11.09
CA ARG A 60 1.28 5.36 10.25
C ARG A 60 1.13 6.88 10.15
N LEU A 61 2.24 7.58 10.25
CA LEU A 61 2.39 8.94 9.73
C LEU A 61 3.15 8.87 8.41
N ARG A 62 2.57 9.40 7.35
CA ARG A 62 3.18 9.45 6.02
C ARG A 62 3.45 10.89 5.61
N THR A 63 4.69 11.17 5.25
CA THR A 63 5.03 12.39 4.51
C THR A 63 5.08 12.07 3.03
N GLU A 64 4.23 12.73 2.24
CA GLU A 64 4.23 12.65 0.78
C GLU A 64 4.80 13.93 0.19
N THR A 65 5.84 13.78 -0.63
CA THR A 65 6.42 14.85 -1.41
C THR A 65 6.16 14.58 -2.89
N THR A 66 5.28 15.35 -3.51
CA THR A 66 4.98 15.27 -4.95
C THR A 66 5.94 16.15 -5.72
N PHE A 67 6.45 15.64 -6.84
CA PHE A 67 7.40 16.35 -7.71
C PHE A 67 6.73 16.81 -9.00
N LEU A 68 7.20 17.91 -9.55
CA LEU A 68 6.83 18.35 -10.90
C LEU A 68 7.20 17.27 -11.92
N ARG A 69 6.37 17.15 -12.97
CA ARG A 69 6.43 16.08 -13.98
C ARG A 69 7.82 15.91 -14.64
N HIS A 70 8.59 16.97 -14.75
CA HIS A 70 9.88 17.01 -15.45
C HIS A 70 11.02 17.48 -14.57
N GLY A 71 11.09 17.07 -13.29
CA GLY A 71 12.16 17.48 -12.41
C GLY A 71 12.11 16.93 -11.00
N ARG A 72 13.05 17.40 -10.19
CA ARG A 72 13.11 17.15 -8.75
C ARG A 72 12.51 18.31 -7.91
N SER A 73 11.94 19.31 -8.58
CA SER A 73 11.31 20.42 -7.88
C SER A 73 10.04 19.94 -7.19
N VAL A 74 9.92 20.28 -5.91
CA VAL A 74 8.77 19.93 -5.08
C VAL A 74 7.58 20.75 -5.54
N GLN A 75 6.46 20.07 -5.82
CA GLN A 75 5.17 20.69 -6.11
C GLN A 75 4.34 20.83 -4.84
N GLU A 76 4.32 19.77 -4.03
CA GLU A 76 3.50 19.70 -2.83
C GLU A 76 4.17 18.80 -1.79
N CYS A 77 4.00 19.13 -0.52
CA CYS A 77 4.35 18.25 0.59
C CYS A 77 3.16 18.21 1.55
N LYS A 78 2.70 17.01 1.88
CA LYS A 78 1.59 16.80 2.83
C LYS A 78 1.92 15.69 3.81
N THR A 79 1.30 15.76 4.99
CA THR A 79 1.38 14.70 5.99
C THR A 79 0.00 14.07 6.17
N LEU A 80 -0.01 12.74 6.16
CA LEU A 80 -1.21 11.93 6.33
C LEU A 80 -1.07 11.09 7.59
N PHE A 81 -2.13 11.04 8.38
CA PHE A 81 -2.29 10.08 9.47
C PHE A 81 -3.18 8.94 8.97
N THR A 82 -2.68 7.72 9.09
CA THR A 82 -3.40 6.53 8.62
C THR A 82 -3.57 5.55 9.78
N TYR A 83 -4.80 5.10 9.98
CA TYR A 83 -5.14 3.94 10.77
C TYR A 83 -5.64 2.86 9.83
N LYS A 84 -4.94 1.73 9.78
CA LYS A 84 -5.24 0.64 8.85
C LYS A 84 -5.49 -0.65 9.63
N ARG A 85 -6.63 -1.27 9.36
CA ARG A 85 -6.95 -2.62 9.83
C ARG A 85 -6.83 -3.57 8.66
N LYS A 86 -5.87 -4.46 8.74
CA LYS A 86 -5.55 -5.42 7.70
C LYS A 86 -6.28 -6.74 7.96
N ARG A 87 -6.85 -7.32 6.89
CA ARG A 87 -7.45 -8.65 6.88
C ARG A 87 -6.83 -9.45 5.75
N LEU A 88 -6.35 -10.66 6.05
CA LEU A 88 -5.96 -11.61 5.03
C LEU A 88 -7.18 -12.45 4.65
N ARG A 89 -7.46 -12.56 3.37
CA ARG A 89 -8.48 -13.45 2.84
C ARG A 89 -7.82 -14.49 1.95
N THR A 90 -8.21 -15.76 2.13
CA THR A 90 -7.74 -16.86 1.29
C THR A 90 -8.85 -17.20 0.30
N GLY A 91 -8.55 -17.15 -0.98
CA GLY A 91 -9.44 -17.61 -2.04
C GLY A 91 -9.59 -19.14 -2.04
N GLU A 92 -10.58 -19.67 -2.75
CA GLU A 92 -10.80 -21.11 -2.90
C GLU A 92 -9.62 -21.85 -3.55
N ASP A 93 -8.83 -21.14 -4.34
CA ASP A 93 -7.60 -21.60 -4.99
C ASP A 93 -6.36 -21.54 -4.07
N GLY A 94 -6.53 -21.21 -2.77
CA GLY A 94 -5.46 -21.06 -1.79
C GLY A 94 -4.70 -19.72 -1.90
N THR A 95 -5.06 -18.86 -2.84
CA THR A 95 -4.41 -17.54 -2.97
C THR A 95 -4.86 -16.61 -1.86
N GLN A 96 -3.89 -15.96 -1.22
CA GLN A 96 -4.16 -14.95 -0.22
C GLN A 96 -4.24 -13.56 -0.85
N SER A 97 -5.09 -12.72 -0.30
CA SER A 97 -5.20 -11.31 -0.63
C SER A 97 -5.33 -10.47 0.63
N GLU A 98 -4.81 -9.28 0.57
CA GLU A 98 -4.95 -8.30 1.62
C GLU A 98 -6.18 -7.42 1.33
N VAL A 99 -7.09 -7.35 2.29
CA VAL A 99 -8.23 -6.44 2.29
C VAL A 99 -8.08 -5.51 3.48
N ASN A 100 -8.04 -4.22 3.22
CA ASN A 100 -7.73 -3.21 4.21
C ASN A 100 -8.94 -2.28 4.46
N ASP A 101 -9.31 -2.10 5.74
CA ASP A 101 -10.15 -1.00 6.20
C ASP A 101 -9.20 0.14 6.61
N GLU A 102 -9.05 1.12 5.73
CA GLU A 102 -8.15 2.24 5.94
C GLU A 102 -8.93 3.51 6.25
N LYS A 103 -8.50 4.22 7.28
CA LYS A 103 -8.99 5.55 7.65
C LYS A 103 -7.82 6.50 7.63
N GLU A 104 -7.88 7.45 6.72
CA GLU A 104 -6.82 8.41 6.50
C GLU A 104 -7.33 9.84 6.58
N CYS A 105 -6.53 10.72 7.14
CA CYS A 105 -6.77 12.16 7.12
C CYS A 105 -5.47 12.94 6.93
N ALA A 106 -5.56 14.06 6.26
CA ALA A 106 -4.46 15.01 6.20
C ALA A 106 -4.34 15.76 7.54
N ILE A 107 -3.09 15.97 7.98
CA ILE A 107 -2.78 16.75 9.19
C ILE A 107 -1.86 17.91 8.79
N SER A 108 -2.15 19.10 9.31
CA SER A 108 -1.38 20.30 9.03
C SER A 108 -0.02 20.31 9.72
N ASP A 109 0.06 19.71 10.91
CA ASP A 109 1.27 19.58 11.72
C ASP A 109 1.28 18.23 12.45
N ALA A 110 2.33 17.45 12.23
CA ALA A 110 2.49 16.14 12.88
C ALA A 110 3.13 16.24 14.28
N ALA A 111 3.76 17.37 14.64
CA ALA A 111 4.52 17.48 15.88
C ALA A 111 3.67 17.25 17.14
N PRO A 112 2.46 17.84 17.30
CA PRO A 112 1.62 17.58 18.47
C PRO A 112 1.22 16.11 18.59
N LEU A 113 0.91 15.45 17.46
CA LEU A 113 0.53 14.04 17.47
C LEU A 113 1.72 13.13 17.82
N LYS A 114 2.92 13.43 17.30
CA LYS A 114 4.15 12.71 17.67
C LYS A 114 4.47 12.85 19.15
N THR A 115 4.30 14.06 19.72
CA THR A 115 4.46 14.30 21.16
C THR A 115 3.48 13.45 21.95
N ALA A 116 2.20 13.48 21.60
CA ALA A 116 1.17 12.69 22.28
C ALA A 116 1.45 11.18 22.20
N PHE A 117 1.94 10.68 21.08
CA PHE A 117 2.36 9.28 20.94
C PHE A 117 3.52 8.94 21.89
N MET A 118 4.56 9.79 21.97
CA MET A 118 5.68 9.57 22.89
C MET A 118 5.24 9.58 24.33
N ASP A 119 4.39 10.54 24.74
CA ASP A 119 3.85 10.64 26.11
C ASP A 119 2.99 9.43 26.46
N ALA A 120 2.28 8.86 25.49
CA ALA A 120 1.51 7.62 25.64
C ALA A 120 2.37 6.34 25.59
N GLY A 121 3.70 6.45 25.45
CA GLY A 121 4.60 5.30 25.33
C GLY A 121 4.56 4.59 23.95
N ILE A 122 3.91 5.19 22.95
CA ILE A 122 3.84 4.68 21.60
C ILE A 122 5.15 5.03 20.87
N LYS A 123 5.86 4.03 20.38
CA LYS A 123 7.17 4.21 19.75
C LYS A 123 7.12 3.94 18.24
N ILE A 124 8.02 4.59 17.50
CA ILE A 124 8.28 4.24 16.11
C ILE A 124 8.83 2.81 16.08
N SER A 125 8.17 1.94 15.32
CA SER A 125 8.62 0.57 15.10
C SER A 125 9.63 0.49 13.95
N PHE A 126 9.38 1.21 12.86
CA PHE A 126 10.31 1.34 11.74
C PHE A 126 9.90 2.49 10.81
N ILE A 127 10.85 2.90 9.97
CA ILE A 127 10.63 3.92 8.94
C ILE A 127 10.85 3.26 7.58
N LYS A 128 9.91 3.49 6.65
CA LYS A 128 10.01 3.05 5.27
C LYS A 128 10.00 4.26 4.33
N GLN A 129 10.91 4.26 3.37
CA GLN A 129 10.86 5.21 2.25
C GLN A 129 10.54 4.46 0.97
N LYS A 130 9.72 5.06 0.12
CA LYS A 130 9.54 4.63 -1.26
C LYS A 130 9.44 5.82 -2.21
N ASP A 131 10.12 5.71 -3.36
CA ASP A 131 9.97 6.59 -4.50
C ASP A 131 9.02 5.92 -5.50
N VAL A 132 7.98 6.64 -5.92
CA VAL A 132 6.84 6.10 -6.65
C VAL A 132 6.62 6.86 -7.94
N ASP A 133 6.51 6.13 -9.05
CA ASP A 133 5.87 6.59 -10.28
C ASP A 133 4.45 6.00 -10.31
N ALA A 134 3.44 6.87 -10.13
CA ALA A 134 2.03 6.46 -10.06
C ALA A 134 1.36 6.57 -11.42
N TYR A 135 0.61 5.52 -11.76
CA TYR A 135 -0.19 5.39 -12.98
C TYR A 135 -1.62 5.01 -12.62
N GLU A 136 -2.55 5.29 -13.52
CA GLU A 136 -3.96 4.87 -13.41
C GLU A 136 -4.44 4.24 -14.70
N THR A 137 -5.37 3.29 -14.57
CA THR A 137 -6.09 2.69 -15.71
C THR A 137 -7.54 2.38 -15.31
N SER A 138 -8.44 2.42 -16.28
CA SER A 138 -9.85 2.06 -16.05
C SER A 138 -10.03 0.55 -16.06
N THR A 139 -10.87 0.07 -15.14
CA THR A 139 -11.26 -1.34 -15.04
C THR A 139 -12.79 -1.47 -14.91
N PRO A 140 -13.37 -2.67 -15.05
CA PRO A 140 -14.80 -2.90 -14.76
C PRO A 140 -15.21 -2.59 -13.31
N PHE A 141 -14.23 -2.47 -12.40
CA PHE A 141 -14.46 -2.23 -10.96
C PHE A 141 -14.18 -0.80 -10.53
N GLY A 142 -13.83 0.08 -11.47
CA GLY A 142 -13.39 1.45 -11.23
C GLY A 142 -11.96 1.68 -11.68
N THR A 143 -11.36 2.75 -11.18
CA THR A 143 -9.96 3.07 -11.47
C THR A 143 -9.04 2.15 -10.67
N ALA A 144 -8.09 1.52 -11.36
CA ALA A 144 -6.96 0.87 -10.72
C ALA A 144 -5.78 1.85 -10.64
N THR A 145 -5.18 1.96 -9.47
CA THR A 145 -3.91 2.65 -9.25
C THR A 145 -2.76 1.66 -9.35
N LEU A 146 -1.72 2.02 -10.13
CA LEU A 146 -0.51 1.22 -10.29
C LEU A 146 0.68 2.06 -9.83
N GLU A 147 1.33 1.66 -8.75
CA GLU A 147 2.51 2.34 -8.20
C GLU A 147 3.78 1.54 -8.51
N LEU A 148 4.58 2.03 -9.44
CA LEU A 148 5.92 1.48 -9.69
C LEU A 148 6.88 2.09 -8.67
N CYS A 149 7.18 1.31 -7.62
CA CYS A 149 7.90 1.75 -6.43
C CYS A 149 9.38 1.36 -6.47
N SER A 150 10.25 2.22 -5.94
CA SER A 150 11.59 1.83 -5.50
C SER A 150 11.64 1.91 -3.97
N VAL A 151 11.97 0.80 -3.31
CA VAL A 151 11.92 0.63 -1.84
C VAL A 151 13.29 0.17 -1.34
N PRO A 152 14.21 1.10 -1.01
CA PRO A 152 15.52 0.69 -0.45
C PRO A 152 15.38 -0.01 0.92
N PRO A 153 16.14 -1.09 1.20
CA PRO A 153 17.09 -1.78 0.32
C PRO A 153 16.44 -2.92 -0.50
N LEU A 154 15.11 -3.06 -0.51
CA LEU A 154 14.40 -4.23 -1.04
C LEU A 154 14.36 -4.29 -2.58
N GLY A 155 14.61 -3.18 -3.28
CA GLY A 155 14.51 -3.09 -4.73
C GLY A 155 13.19 -2.51 -5.22
N ASP A 156 12.79 -2.89 -6.43
CA ASP A 156 11.61 -2.34 -7.10
C ASP A 156 10.40 -3.27 -6.98
N PHE A 157 9.21 -2.66 -6.89
CA PHE A 157 7.92 -3.34 -6.79
C PHE A 157 6.89 -2.65 -7.68
N LEU A 158 5.89 -3.41 -8.11
CA LEU A 158 4.63 -2.87 -8.62
C LEU A 158 3.53 -3.20 -7.62
N GLU A 159 2.90 -2.16 -7.09
CA GLU A 159 1.68 -2.25 -6.28
C GLU A 159 0.50 -1.89 -7.19
N ILE A 160 -0.54 -2.72 -7.18
CA ILE A 160 -1.77 -2.48 -7.95
C ILE A 160 -2.94 -2.55 -6.98
N GLU A 161 -3.78 -1.53 -7.00
CA GLU A 161 -4.86 -1.36 -6.05
C GLU A 161 -6.16 -0.98 -6.76
N ILE A 162 -7.29 -1.52 -6.28
CA ILE A 162 -8.64 -1.10 -6.65
C ILE A 162 -9.44 -0.84 -5.38
N LEU A 163 -10.07 0.33 -5.30
CA LEU A 163 -10.96 0.68 -4.20
C LEU A 163 -12.35 0.08 -4.40
N SER A 164 -12.89 -0.59 -3.38
CA SER A 164 -14.21 -1.21 -3.42
C SER A 164 -15.10 -0.74 -2.27
N PRO A 165 -16.37 -0.43 -2.51
CA PRO A 165 -17.34 -0.11 -1.46
C PRO A 165 -17.77 -1.34 -0.65
N ALA A 166 -17.60 -2.54 -1.20
CA ALA A 166 -18.02 -3.81 -0.61
C ALA A 166 -16.91 -4.87 -0.72
N VAL A 167 -16.92 -5.83 0.19
CA VAL A 167 -15.93 -6.93 0.30
C VAL A 167 -16.62 -8.29 0.44
N ASP A 168 -17.77 -8.50 -0.23
CA ASP A 168 -18.29 -9.86 -0.40
C ASP A 168 -17.29 -10.73 -1.17
N ALA A 169 -17.29 -12.04 -0.91
CA ALA A 169 -16.26 -12.94 -1.42
C ALA A 169 -16.18 -12.95 -2.95
N SER A 170 -17.33 -12.93 -3.64
CA SER A 170 -17.38 -12.97 -5.09
C SER A 170 -16.78 -11.70 -5.72
N ARG A 171 -17.06 -10.54 -5.15
CA ARG A 171 -16.52 -9.26 -5.60
C ARG A 171 -15.01 -9.17 -5.36
N VAL A 172 -14.54 -9.58 -4.19
CA VAL A 172 -13.10 -9.61 -3.88
C VAL A 172 -12.37 -10.52 -4.86
N GLN A 173 -12.88 -11.73 -5.12
CA GLN A 173 -12.30 -12.67 -6.06
C GLN A 173 -12.24 -12.10 -7.50
N ALA A 174 -13.32 -11.44 -7.95
CA ALA A 174 -13.35 -10.82 -9.26
C ALA A 174 -12.34 -9.67 -9.40
N ILE A 175 -12.19 -8.84 -8.37
CA ILE A 175 -11.19 -7.76 -8.35
C ILE A 175 -9.78 -8.35 -8.33
N GLN A 176 -9.52 -9.40 -7.57
CA GLN A 176 -8.22 -10.07 -7.56
C GLN A 176 -7.83 -10.64 -8.92
N ALA A 177 -8.78 -11.23 -9.64
CA ALA A 177 -8.55 -11.70 -11.00
C ALA A 177 -8.16 -10.53 -11.93
N GLU A 178 -8.80 -9.37 -11.76
CA GLU A 178 -8.46 -8.17 -12.51
C GLU A 178 -7.06 -7.62 -12.17
N LEU A 179 -6.69 -7.60 -10.86
CA LEU A 179 -5.35 -7.20 -10.44
C LEU A 179 -4.27 -8.09 -11.07
N ARG A 180 -4.49 -9.41 -11.11
CA ARG A 180 -3.57 -10.35 -11.78
C ARG A 180 -3.49 -10.10 -13.29
N ARG A 181 -4.61 -9.83 -13.94
CA ARG A 181 -4.64 -9.48 -15.37
C ARG A 181 -3.83 -8.20 -15.65
N LEU A 182 -3.89 -7.20 -14.76
CA LEU A 182 -3.08 -5.99 -14.88
C LEU A 182 -1.60 -6.27 -14.63
N LEU A 183 -1.26 -7.14 -13.68
CA LEU A 183 0.10 -7.59 -13.41
C LEU A 183 0.70 -8.28 -14.65
N ASP A 184 -0.05 -9.20 -15.28
CA ASP A 184 0.35 -9.89 -16.49
C ASP A 184 0.57 -8.90 -17.66
N LYS A 185 -0.32 -7.92 -17.84
CA LYS A 185 -0.13 -6.83 -18.81
C LYS A 185 1.16 -6.05 -18.57
N ALA A 186 1.54 -5.84 -17.32
CA ALA A 186 2.81 -5.21 -16.95
C ALA A 186 4.02 -6.12 -17.21
N GLY A 187 3.78 -7.39 -17.57
CA GLY A 187 4.81 -8.38 -17.88
C GLY A 187 5.48 -8.97 -16.65
N ILE A 188 4.79 -8.97 -15.53
CA ILE A 188 5.28 -9.52 -14.27
C ILE A 188 4.57 -10.85 -14.04
N PRO A 189 5.30 -11.97 -14.01
CA PRO A 189 4.72 -13.30 -13.79
C PRO A 189 4.23 -13.46 -12.35
N ALA A 190 3.24 -14.34 -12.15
CA ALA A 190 2.57 -14.54 -10.87
C ALA A 190 3.52 -14.98 -9.74
N GLU A 191 4.62 -15.65 -10.07
CA GLU A 191 5.64 -16.11 -9.12
C GLU A 191 6.40 -14.95 -8.44
N GLN A 192 6.30 -13.74 -9.00
CA GLN A 192 6.89 -12.52 -8.42
C GLN A 192 5.96 -11.83 -7.43
N ILE A 193 4.72 -12.31 -7.24
CA ILE A 193 3.79 -11.76 -6.25
C ILE A 193 4.39 -11.92 -4.85
N GLU A 194 4.44 -10.83 -4.11
CA GLU A 194 4.95 -10.78 -2.74
C GLU A 194 3.80 -10.52 -1.76
N MET A 195 3.48 -11.54 -0.98
CA MET A 195 2.37 -11.48 -0.01
C MET A 195 2.79 -10.88 1.34
N ARG A 196 4.09 -10.92 1.65
CA ARG A 196 4.59 -10.39 2.93
C ARG A 196 4.53 -8.86 2.93
N PRO A 197 4.10 -8.25 4.04
CA PRO A 197 4.16 -6.80 4.18
C PRO A 197 5.62 -6.31 4.18
N TYR A 198 5.86 -5.07 3.77
CA TYR A 198 7.22 -4.48 3.79
C TYR A 198 7.88 -4.54 5.17
N THR A 199 7.08 -4.48 6.25
CA THR A 199 7.55 -4.67 7.63
C THR A 199 8.29 -5.98 7.81
N ALA A 200 7.73 -7.07 7.26
CA ALA A 200 8.35 -8.39 7.35
C ALA A 200 9.58 -8.54 6.44
N LEU A 201 9.62 -7.79 5.32
CA LEU A 201 10.74 -7.80 4.39
C LEU A 201 11.93 -6.96 4.90
N LEU A 202 11.67 -5.84 5.59
CA LEU A 202 12.67 -4.93 6.11
C LEU A 202 13.31 -5.38 7.43
N ASN A 203 12.67 -6.32 8.14
CA ASN A 203 13.14 -6.85 9.43
C ASN A 203 13.86 -8.22 9.30
N GLN A 204 14.31 -8.58 8.11
CA GLN A 204 15.07 -9.83 7.86
C GLN A 204 16.58 -9.64 8.03
#